data_3090eb99da3bb4d62ccb49c5b3371c2a
#
_entry.id   3090eb99da3bb4d62ccb49c5b3371c2a
#
_cell.length_a   1.000
_cell.length_b   1.000
_cell.length_c   1.000
_cell.angle_alpha   90.00
_cell.angle_beta   90.00
_cell.angle_gamma   90.00
#
_symmetry.space_group_name_H-M   'P 1'
#
loop_
_entity.id
_entity.type
_entity.pdbx_description
1 polymer ?
#
loop_
_entity_poly.entity_id
_entity_poly.type
_entity_poly.pdbx_seq_one_letter_code
_entity_poly.pdbx_strand_id
1 'polypeptide(L)'
;DMAIFQERKYGEDAEPVIEYNWTYLDMVMDSYKELKIKPFIELGFMPKKLASGEQTIFYWKGNTTPPKDYQKWADLIKATLNHLIERYGRDEVLTWPVEVWNEPNLKGFWKDADMEEYFKLYQVSAKAVKEVDENFKVGGPAVCGGSDKEWVKAFLEFVSKNKCPLD
;
A
#
# COMPACT_ATOMS: atom_id res chain seq x y z
N ASP A 1 -3.96 -4.08 7.81
CA ASP A 1 -5.20 -4.35 7.08
C ASP A 1 -6.40 -3.90 7.91
N MET A 2 -7.00 -2.82 7.54
CA MET A 2 -8.23 -2.28 8.16
C MET A 2 -9.49 -3.01 7.67
N ALA A 3 -9.37 -4.27 7.24
CA ALA A 3 -10.43 -5.07 6.64
C ALA A 3 -11.09 -4.43 5.39
N ILE A 4 -10.33 -3.60 4.68
CA ILE A 4 -10.81 -2.88 3.50
C ILE A 4 -11.14 -3.85 2.37
N PHE A 5 -10.20 -4.72 2.01
CA PHE A 5 -10.34 -5.67 0.89
C PHE A 5 -11.16 -6.89 1.29
N GLN A 6 -12.28 -7.10 0.66
CA GLN A 6 -13.16 -8.25 0.89
C GLN A 6 -13.46 -8.99 -0.42
N GLU A 7 -13.48 -10.32 -0.35
CA GLU A 7 -14.00 -11.19 -1.41
C GLU A 7 -15.28 -11.85 -0.89
N ARG A 8 -16.39 -11.64 -1.57
CA ARG A 8 -17.68 -12.23 -1.21
C ARG A 8 -18.27 -13.04 -2.36
N LYS A 9 -18.91 -14.16 -2.03
CA LYS A 9 -19.70 -14.97 -2.96
C LYS A 9 -21.18 -14.80 -2.64
N TYR A 10 -21.97 -14.49 -3.64
CA TYR A 10 -23.43 -14.36 -3.54
C TYR A 10 -24.13 -15.55 -4.21
N GLY A 11 -23.79 -16.77 -3.76
CA GLY A 11 -24.30 -18.06 -4.26
C GLY A 11 -23.20 -19.11 -4.28
N GLU A 12 -23.58 -20.40 -4.29
CA GLU A 12 -22.61 -21.50 -4.24
C GLU A 12 -21.70 -21.52 -5.47
N ASP A 13 -22.27 -21.27 -6.65
CA ASP A 13 -21.56 -21.28 -7.94
C ASP A 13 -21.15 -19.87 -8.44
N ALA A 14 -21.36 -18.82 -7.61
CA ALA A 14 -21.05 -17.46 -8.02
C ALA A 14 -19.53 -17.20 -7.97
N GLU A 15 -19.02 -16.44 -8.95
CA GLU A 15 -17.67 -15.93 -8.88
C GLU A 15 -17.50 -14.93 -7.72
N PRO A 16 -16.34 -14.89 -7.04
CA PRO A 16 -16.10 -13.96 -5.97
C PRO A 16 -16.14 -12.51 -6.48
N VAL A 17 -16.89 -11.67 -5.78
CA VAL A 17 -16.93 -10.22 -6.02
C VAL A 17 -16.01 -9.52 -5.03
N ILE A 18 -15.20 -8.58 -5.52
CA ILE A 18 -14.37 -7.73 -4.68
C ILE A 18 -15.21 -6.56 -4.19
N GLU A 19 -15.21 -6.36 -2.88
CA GLU A 19 -15.86 -5.24 -2.21
C GLU A 19 -14.86 -4.53 -1.30
N TYR A 20 -15.03 -3.24 -1.11
CA TYR A 20 -14.20 -2.44 -0.21
C TYR A 20 -15.03 -1.95 0.97
N ASN A 21 -14.50 -2.17 2.18
CA ASN A 21 -15.11 -1.72 3.42
C ASN A 21 -14.27 -0.58 4.03
N TRP A 22 -14.80 0.61 4.01
CA TRP A 22 -14.09 1.81 4.45
C TRP A 22 -14.26 2.12 5.93
N THR A 23 -15.09 1.37 6.67
CA THR A 23 -15.51 1.70 8.04
C THR A 23 -14.34 2.05 8.96
N TYR A 24 -13.32 1.20 9.06
CA TYR A 24 -12.19 1.46 9.95
C TYR A 24 -11.23 2.52 9.41
N LEU A 25 -11.07 2.59 8.10
CA LEU A 25 -10.28 3.65 7.47
C LEU A 25 -10.89 5.01 7.77
N ASP A 26 -12.19 5.16 7.56
CA ASP A 26 -12.91 6.41 7.81
C ASP A 26 -12.82 6.82 9.28
N MET A 27 -13.02 5.89 10.21
CA MET A 27 -12.90 6.18 11.65
C MET A 27 -11.52 6.74 12.02
N VAL A 28 -10.45 6.18 11.47
CA VAL A 28 -9.08 6.64 11.74
C VAL A 28 -8.83 8.00 11.11
N MET A 29 -9.19 8.18 9.83
CA MET A 29 -8.97 9.43 9.11
C MET A 29 -9.83 10.58 9.66
N ASP A 30 -11.07 10.30 10.07
CA ASP A 30 -11.93 11.29 10.74
C ASP A 30 -11.31 11.75 12.07
N SER A 31 -10.75 10.83 12.86
CA SER A 31 -10.04 11.17 14.09
C SER A 31 -8.81 12.04 13.83
N TYR A 32 -8.03 11.76 12.79
CA TYR A 32 -6.90 12.62 12.41
C TYR A 32 -7.37 14.02 12.01
N LYS A 33 -8.46 14.13 11.27
CA LYS A 33 -9.04 15.40 10.87
C LYS A 33 -9.51 16.22 12.07
N GLU A 34 -10.19 15.59 13.03
CA GLU A 34 -10.61 16.24 14.29
C GLU A 34 -9.42 16.79 15.08
N LEU A 35 -8.33 16.02 15.14
CA LEU A 35 -7.09 16.39 15.80
C LEU A 35 -6.21 17.35 14.97
N LYS A 36 -6.60 17.69 13.75
CA LYS A 36 -5.83 18.50 12.79
C LYS A 36 -4.46 17.89 12.46
N ILE A 37 -4.38 16.56 12.42
CA ILE A 37 -3.19 15.81 12.02
C ILE A 37 -3.35 15.42 10.56
N LYS A 38 -2.32 15.70 9.75
CA LYS A 38 -2.27 15.22 8.37
C LYS A 38 -1.70 13.81 8.33
N PRO A 39 -2.40 12.86 7.70
CA PRO A 39 -1.88 11.51 7.54
C PRO A 39 -0.60 11.46 6.69
N PHE A 40 0.26 10.52 7.01
CA PHE A 40 1.27 9.98 6.12
C PHE A 40 0.81 8.55 5.79
N ILE A 41 0.37 8.32 4.56
CA ILE A 41 -0.29 7.07 4.17
C ILE A 41 0.77 6.01 3.88
N GLU A 42 0.81 4.94 4.67
CA GLU A 42 1.62 3.76 4.40
C GLU A 42 0.78 2.66 3.75
N LEU A 43 1.17 2.23 2.53
CA LEU A 43 0.51 1.15 1.79
C LEU A 43 1.03 -0.22 2.28
N GLY A 44 0.43 -0.73 3.33
CA GLY A 44 0.77 -1.99 4.03
C GLY A 44 -0.22 -2.26 5.17
N PHE A 45 -0.22 -3.41 5.75
CA PHE A 45 0.25 -4.71 5.31
C PHE A 45 -0.71 -5.36 4.31
N MET A 46 -0.28 -6.48 3.67
CA MET A 46 -1.09 -7.15 2.64
C MET A 46 -2.42 -7.65 3.20
N PRO A 47 -3.57 -7.33 2.58
CA PRO A 47 -4.85 -7.92 2.96
C PRO A 47 -4.80 -9.45 2.88
N LYS A 48 -5.27 -10.14 3.93
CA LYS A 48 -5.22 -11.61 4.02
C LYS A 48 -5.76 -12.31 2.78
N LYS A 49 -6.84 -11.81 2.20
CA LYS A 49 -7.47 -12.39 0.99
C LYS A 49 -6.67 -12.12 -0.30
N LEU A 50 -5.78 -11.13 -0.28
CA LEU A 50 -4.92 -10.79 -1.42
C LEU A 50 -3.50 -11.35 -1.26
N ALA A 51 -3.12 -11.77 -0.07
CA ALA A 51 -1.78 -12.29 0.24
C ALA A 51 -1.45 -13.59 -0.51
N SER A 52 -0.22 -13.72 -0.97
CA SER A 52 0.31 -14.92 -1.63
C SER A 52 0.75 -16.01 -0.65
N GLY A 53 0.86 -15.70 0.65
CA GLY A 53 1.30 -16.61 1.69
C GLY A 53 0.77 -16.23 3.07
N GLU A 54 1.25 -16.95 4.10
CA GLU A 54 0.71 -16.84 5.46
C GLU A 54 1.67 -16.18 6.46
N GLN A 55 2.84 -15.70 6.01
CA GLN A 55 3.77 -15.01 6.91
C GLN A 55 3.11 -13.76 7.46
N THR A 56 3.17 -13.60 8.78
CA THR A 56 2.59 -12.45 9.48
C THR A 56 3.54 -11.90 10.53
N ILE A 57 3.33 -10.63 10.89
CA ILE A 57 4.06 -9.97 11.96
C ILE A 57 3.07 -9.34 12.95
N PHE A 58 3.54 -9.09 14.18
CA PHE A 58 2.79 -8.53 15.29
C PHE A 58 1.62 -9.41 15.78
N TYR A 59 1.06 -9.06 16.92
CA TYR A 59 -0.07 -9.81 17.51
C TYR A 59 -1.35 -9.73 16.67
N TRP A 60 -1.54 -8.66 15.87
CA TRP A 60 -2.68 -8.49 14.98
C TRP A 60 -2.50 -9.17 13.62
N LYS A 61 -1.39 -9.92 13.43
CA LYS A 61 -1.13 -10.75 12.26
C LYS A 61 -1.15 -9.99 10.93
N GLY A 62 -0.49 -8.82 10.86
CA GLY A 62 -0.24 -8.12 9.59
C GLY A 62 0.49 -9.04 8.62
N ASN A 63 -0.08 -9.31 7.44
CA ASN A 63 0.53 -10.22 6.47
C ASN A 63 1.66 -9.53 5.71
N THR A 64 2.82 -10.18 5.65
CA THR A 64 4.06 -9.63 5.08
C THR A 64 4.51 -10.32 3.80
N THR A 65 3.57 -10.97 3.10
CA THR A 65 3.85 -11.58 1.80
C THR A 65 3.39 -10.70 0.64
N PRO A 66 3.95 -10.86 -0.57
CA PRO A 66 3.48 -10.16 -1.76
C PRO A 66 1.99 -10.42 -2.06
N PRO A 67 1.34 -9.60 -2.87
CA PRO A 67 0.01 -9.92 -3.36
C PRO A 67 0.07 -11.12 -4.31
N LYS A 68 -0.93 -12.00 -4.25
CA LYS A 68 -1.11 -13.06 -5.25
C LYS A 68 -1.58 -12.53 -6.62
N ASP A 69 -2.09 -11.28 -6.64
CA ASP A 69 -2.58 -10.59 -7.82
C ASP A 69 -2.25 -9.09 -7.72
N TYR A 70 -1.29 -8.65 -8.52
CA TYR A 70 -0.81 -7.27 -8.54
C TYR A 70 -1.83 -6.28 -9.12
N GLN A 71 -2.72 -6.74 -10.02
CA GLN A 71 -3.78 -5.87 -10.55
C GLN A 71 -4.80 -5.55 -9.44
N LYS A 72 -5.22 -6.56 -8.67
CA LYS A 72 -6.12 -6.35 -7.52
C LYS A 72 -5.48 -5.46 -6.45
N TRP A 73 -4.17 -5.54 -6.26
CA TRP A 73 -3.43 -4.63 -5.38
C TRP A 73 -3.46 -3.18 -5.89
N ALA A 74 -3.20 -2.96 -7.17
CA ALA A 74 -3.29 -1.65 -7.79
C ALA A 74 -4.72 -1.08 -7.72
N ASP A 75 -5.74 -1.91 -7.96
CA ASP A 75 -7.13 -1.50 -7.89
C ASP A 75 -7.56 -1.13 -6.47
N LEU A 76 -7.06 -1.85 -5.45
CA LEU A 76 -7.25 -1.49 -4.04
C LEU A 76 -6.66 -0.12 -3.71
N ILE A 77 -5.43 0.17 -4.16
CA ILE A 77 -4.78 1.47 -3.97
C ILE A 77 -5.63 2.57 -4.61
N LYS A 78 -6.01 2.39 -5.86
CA LYS A 78 -6.82 3.37 -6.59
C LYS A 78 -8.18 3.60 -5.93
N ALA A 79 -8.86 2.54 -5.53
CA ALA A 79 -10.13 2.65 -4.83
C ALA A 79 -9.99 3.40 -3.50
N THR A 80 -8.92 3.10 -2.72
CA THR A 80 -8.66 3.76 -1.44
C THR A 80 -8.42 5.26 -1.63
N LEU A 81 -7.56 5.66 -2.55
CA LEU A 81 -7.24 7.07 -2.76
C LEU A 81 -8.43 7.86 -3.32
N ASN A 82 -9.20 7.26 -4.24
CA ASN A 82 -10.43 7.88 -4.74
C ASN A 82 -11.47 8.07 -3.62
N HIS A 83 -11.65 7.06 -2.75
CA HIS A 83 -12.53 7.18 -1.58
C HIS A 83 -12.09 8.33 -0.65
N LEU A 84 -10.80 8.44 -0.37
CA LEU A 84 -10.27 9.53 0.46
C LEU A 84 -10.49 10.89 -0.19
N ILE A 85 -10.27 11.02 -1.50
CA ILE A 85 -10.54 12.26 -2.26
C ILE A 85 -12.03 12.63 -2.20
N GLU A 86 -12.92 11.66 -2.40
CA GLU A 86 -14.37 11.88 -2.33
C GLU A 86 -14.81 12.36 -0.95
N ARG A 87 -14.23 11.77 0.12
CA ARG A 87 -14.62 12.06 1.49
C ARG A 87 -14.01 13.36 2.05
N TYR A 88 -12.75 13.64 1.77
CA TYR A 88 -11.99 14.73 2.40
C TYR A 88 -11.65 15.89 1.46
N GLY A 89 -11.89 15.73 0.18
CA GLY A 89 -11.57 16.69 -0.86
C GLY A 89 -10.15 16.49 -1.43
N ARG A 90 -10.06 16.69 -2.75
CA ARG A 90 -8.82 16.47 -3.51
C ARG A 90 -7.64 17.27 -2.97
N ASP A 91 -7.82 18.58 -2.74
CA ASP A 91 -6.74 19.49 -2.36
C ASP A 91 -6.16 19.13 -0.98
N GLU A 92 -7.00 18.64 -0.06
CA GLU A 92 -6.54 18.16 1.25
C GLU A 92 -5.76 16.86 1.11
N VAL A 93 -6.32 15.86 0.41
CA VAL A 93 -5.73 14.52 0.30
C VAL A 93 -4.40 14.55 -0.46
N LEU A 94 -4.23 15.43 -1.45
CA LEU A 94 -2.96 15.60 -2.15
C LEU A 94 -1.83 16.15 -1.25
N THR A 95 -2.14 16.66 -0.07
CA THR A 95 -1.11 17.04 0.91
C THR A 95 -0.62 15.88 1.77
N TRP A 96 -1.22 14.70 1.63
CA TRP A 96 -0.87 13.49 2.38
C TRP A 96 0.13 12.65 1.57
N PRO A 97 1.40 12.53 2.03
CA PRO A 97 2.36 11.69 1.33
C PRO A 97 1.96 10.22 1.40
N VAL A 98 2.34 9.47 0.38
CA VAL A 98 2.10 8.02 0.28
C VAL A 98 3.44 7.29 0.28
N GLU A 99 3.63 6.35 1.19
CA GLU A 99 4.79 5.48 1.28
C GLU A 99 4.40 4.04 0.93
N VAL A 100 5.26 3.38 0.17
CA VAL A 100 5.00 2.00 -0.23
C VAL A 100 5.72 1.06 0.72
N TRP A 101 4.95 0.39 1.58
CA TRP A 101 5.40 -0.59 2.55
C TRP A 101 6.23 -0.04 3.70
N ASN A 102 6.59 -0.91 4.66
CA ASN A 102 7.45 -0.61 5.81
C ASN A 102 8.55 -1.65 5.96
N GLU A 103 9.80 -1.20 6.06
CA GLU A 103 11.00 -1.99 6.36
C GLU A 103 11.17 -3.28 5.50
N PRO A 104 11.08 -3.17 4.15
CA PRO A 104 11.12 -4.36 3.28
C PRO A 104 12.47 -5.08 3.28
N ASN A 105 13.52 -4.45 3.83
CA ASN A 105 14.83 -5.06 4.03
C ASN A 105 14.90 -6.02 5.22
N LEU A 106 13.82 -6.17 5.99
CA LEU A 106 13.72 -7.13 7.10
C LEU A 106 12.82 -8.31 6.73
N LYS A 107 13.34 -9.54 6.88
CA LYS A 107 12.61 -10.79 6.58
C LYS A 107 11.27 -10.94 7.34
N GLY A 108 11.15 -10.30 8.49
CA GLY A 108 9.89 -10.29 9.25
C GLY A 108 8.83 -9.37 8.68
N PHE A 109 9.24 -8.26 8.04
CA PHE A 109 8.38 -7.22 7.48
C PHE A 109 8.07 -7.41 5.99
N TRP A 110 8.93 -8.13 5.28
CA TRP A 110 8.75 -8.51 3.90
C TRP A 110 9.30 -9.92 3.70
N LYS A 111 8.53 -10.77 3.04
CA LYS A 111 8.92 -12.18 2.87
C LYS A 111 10.31 -12.29 2.26
N ASP A 112 11.19 -12.99 2.97
CA ASP A 112 12.59 -13.25 2.60
C ASP A 112 13.47 -11.99 2.43
N ALA A 113 12.95 -10.80 2.74
CA ALA A 113 13.52 -9.50 2.39
C ALA A 113 13.84 -9.45 0.88
N ASP A 114 12.96 -10.00 0.05
CA ASP A 114 13.15 -10.10 -1.40
C ASP A 114 13.08 -8.72 -2.04
N MET A 115 14.24 -8.20 -2.41
CA MET A 115 14.43 -6.86 -2.95
C MET A 115 13.76 -6.70 -4.32
N GLU A 116 13.85 -7.69 -5.19
CA GLU A 116 13.28 -7.62 -6.53
C GLU A 116 11.74 -7.64 -6.49
N GLU A 117 11.19 -8.48 -5.63
CA GLU A 117 9.74 -8.55 -5.44
C GLU A 117 9.19 -7.27 -4.78
N TYR A 118 9.96 -6.64 -3.85
CA TYR A 118 9.61 -5.33 -3.34
C TYR A 118 9.65 -4.24 -4.42
N PHE A 119 10.65 -4.24 -5.29
CA PHE A 119 10.73 -3.27 -6.38
C PHE A 119 9.55 -3.37 -7.34
N LYS A 120 9.09 -4.58 -7.61
CA LYS A 120 7.85 -4.82 -8.38
C LYS A 120 6.62 -4.27 -7.64
N LEU A 121 6.51 -4.52 -6.33
CA LEU A 121 5.43 -3.93 -5.51
C LEU A 121 5.46 -2.40 -5.59
N TYR A 122 6.63 -1.80 -5.41
CA TYR A 122 6.82 -0.36 -5.49
C TYR A 122 6.36 0.20 -6.86
N GLN A 123 6.85 -0.38 -7.95
CA GLN A 123 6.51 0.07 -9.30
C GLN A 123 5.01 0.06 -9.56
N VAL A 124 4.35 -1.03 -9.20
CA VAL A 124 2.89 -1.16 -9.36
C VAL A 124 2.15 -0.16 -8.48
N SER A 125 2.57 -0.02 -7.23
CA SER A 125 1.94 0.89 -6.27
C SER A 125 2.11 2.36 -6.67
N ALA A 126 3.34 2.79 -6.98
CA ALA A 126 3.62 4.17 -7.37
C ALA A 126 2.88 4.57 -8.66
N LYS A 127 2.80 3.64 -9.63
CA LYS A 127 2.01 3.85 -10.85
C LYS A 127 0.53 3.99 -10.52
N ALA A 128 -0.04 3.11 -9.70
CA ALA A 128 -1.44 3.17 -9.30
C ALA A 128 -1.79 4.48 -8.57
N VAL A 129 -0.90 4.98 -7.70
CA VAL A 129 -1.04 6.28 -7.03
C VAL A 129 -1.11 7.42 -8.05
N LYS A 130 -0.16 7.47 -9.00
CA LYS A 130 -0.11 8.53 -10.03
C LYS A 130 -1.25 8.42 -11.04
N GLU A 131 -1.81 7.23 -11.28
CA GLU A 131 -3.01 7.04 -12.10
C GLU A 131 -4.27 7.66 -11.48
N VAL A 132 -4.34 7.78 -10.15
CA VAL A 132 -5.43 8.49 -9.48
C VAL A 132 -5.27 10.01 -9.66
N ASP A 133 -4.10 10.53 -9.35
CA ASP A 133 -3.75 11.93 -9.56
C ASP A 133 -2.21 12.08 -9.62
N GLU A 134 -1.71 12.72 -10.68
CA GLU A 134 -0.26 12.91 -10.89
C GLU A 134 0.41 13.77 -9.81
N ASN A 135 -0.36 14.56 -9.07
CA ASN A 135 0.14 15.43 -8.01
C ASN A 135 0.33 14.72 -6.65
N PHE A 136 -0.12 13.48 -6.49
CA PHE A 136 0.22 12.70 -5.29
C PHE A 136 1.72 12.60 -5.12
N LYS A 137 2.19 12.70 -3.87
CA LYS A 137 3.58 12.41 -3.48
C LYS A 137 3.68 10.94 -3.08
N VAL A 138 4.52 10.18 -3.78
CA VAL A 138 4.74 8.76 -3.49
C VAL A 138 6.22 8.45 -3.37
N GLY A 139 6.57 7.63 -2.37
CA GLY A 139 7.95 7.28 -2.07
C GLY A 139 8.15 5.92 -1.43
N GLY A 140 9.39 5.61 -1.17
CA GLY A 140 10.00 4.44 -0.54
C GLY A 140 11.51 4.56 -0.61
N PRO A 141 12.27 3.52 -0.24
CA PRO A 141 11.88 2.17 0.14
C PRO A 141 11.62 1.94 1.64
N ALA A 142 11.53 2.98 2.46
CA ALA A 142 11.24 2.89 3.90
C ALA A 142 12.06 1.82 4.66
N VAL A 143 13.37 1.74 4.40
CA VAL A 143 14.25 0.71 4.96
C VAL A 143 14.49 0.88 6.45
N CYS A 144 14.54 -0.21 7.18
CA CYS A 144 14.90 -0.24 8.59
C CYS A 144 16.31 0.36 8.81
N GLY A 145 16.43 1.18 9.85
CA GLY A 145 17.69 1.83 10.21
C GLY A 145 18.03 3.06 9.37
N GLY A 146 17.21 3.43 8.39
CA GLY A 146 17.33 4.68 7.58
C GLY A 146 18.60 4.80 6.75
N SER A 147 19.48 3.79 6.75
CA SER A 147 20.81 3.87 6.14
C SER A 147 21.32 2.57 5.51
N ASP A 148 20.41 1.64 5.17
CA ASP A 148 20.80 0.48 4.38
C ASP A 148 21.21 0.91 2.97
N LYS A 149 22.50 1.20 2.82
CA LYS A 149 23.06 1.78 1.60
C LYS A 149 22.88 0.89 0.39
N GLU A 150 22.92 -0.43 0.58
CA GLU A 150 22.74 -1.39 -0.49
C GLU A 150 21.32 -1.34 -1.04
N TRP A 151 20.34 -1.39 -0.14
CA TRP A 151 18.93 -1.31 -0.51
C TRP A 151 18.58 0.03 -1.15
N VAL A 152 19.00 1.14 -0.55
CA VAL A 152 18.69 2.47 -1.08
C VAL A 152 19.33 2.67 -2.45
N LYS A 153 20.59 2.26 -2.63
CA LYS A 153 21.27 2.36 -3.92
C LYS A 153 20.56 1.53 -4.99
N ALA A 154 20.29 0.25 -4.71
CA ALA A 154 19.61 -0.65 -5.65
C ALA A 154 18.21 -0.14 -6.00
N PHE A 155 17.48 0.38 -5.02
CA PHE A 155 16.17 1.00 -5.23
C PHE A 155 16.24 2.20 -6.18
N LEU A 156 17.16 3.14 -5.95
CA LEU A 156 17.31 4.32 -6.80
C LEU A 156 17.74 3.96 -8.23
N GLU A 157 18.62 2.96 -8.38
CA GLU A 157 19.02 2.43 -9.70
C GLU A 157 17.81 1.80 -10.42
N PHE A 158 16.99 1.01 -9.71
CA PHE A 158 15.77 0.41 -10.25
C PHE A 158 14.76 1.49 -10.69
N VAL A 159 14.47 2.46 -9.82
CA VAL A 159 13.53 3.55 -10.09
C VAL A 159 13.97 4.35 -11.32
N SER A 160 15.24 4.73 -11.38
CA SER A 160 15.81 5.47 -12.51
C SER A 160 15.71 4.69 -13.81
N LYS A 161 16.14 3.40 -13.82
CA LYS A 161 16.12 2.53 -14.99
C LYS A 161 14.71 2.31 -15.54
N ASN A 162 13.73 2.12 -14.63
CA ASN A 162 12.35 1.79 -15.00
C ASN A 162 11.44 3.02 -15.09
N LYS A 163 11.97 4.23 -14.86
CA LYS A 163 11.23 5.49 -14.84
C LYS A 163 10.01 5.42 -13.89
N CYS A 164 10.20 4.80 -12.73
CA CYS A 164 9.14 4.73 -11.73
C CYS A 164 8.95 6.11 -11.08
N PRO A 165 7.71 6.50 -10.74
CA PRO A 165 7.48 7.70 -9.94
C PRO A 165 8.19 7.61 -8.58
N LEU A 166 8.86 8.70 -8.19
CA LEU A 166 9.46 8.89 -6.87
C LEU A 166 9.54 10.39 -6.61
N ASP A 167 8.97 10.84 -5.47
CA ASP A 167 8.91 12.26 -5.06
C ASP A 167 9.80 12.61 -3.88
#